data_027a8d96970414d8640be29c2510af4f
#
_entry.id   027a8d96970414d8640be29c2510af4f
#
_cell.length_a   1.000
_cell.length_b   1.000
_cell.length_c   1.000
_cell.angle_alpha   90.00
_cell.angle_beta   90.00
_cell.angle_gamma   90.00
#
_symmetry.space_group_name_H-M   'P 1'
#
loop_
_entity.id
_entity.type
_entity.pdbx_description
1 polymer ?
#
loop_
_entity_poly.entity_id
_entity_poly.type
_entity_poly.pdbx_seq_one_letter_code
_entity_poly.pdbx_strand_id
1 'polypeptide(L)'
;MKVKPMIGEYEVPGIQRIGTIEDRRVVEIPVPGLAGSYHQDLGSGAVSLRIEGTLAGDDARDDFLGKVRDMYNAGDPVDFVADIVNATHVEKVLLTDLAVAEVAGSADTFRYAIVLAQHVEPPPPSPGADQGFGDLGDVNAAIAAEGAALAGAMNVPDLIGALPNLKDPTPPLRGTLDGVQSAVGGLSAIGGKLKDLFG
;
A
#
# COMPACT_ATOMS: atom_id res chain seq x y z
N MET A 1 29.12 21.90 -13.42
CA MET A 1 28.11 22.02 -14.48
C MET A 1 26.79 22.02 -13.76
N LYS A 2 26.00 23.08 -13.82
CA LYS A 2 24.69 23.06 -13.15
C LYS A 2 23.71 22.22 -13.98
N VAL A 3 23.19 21.17 -13.41
CA VAL A 3 22.17 20.34 -14.05
C VAL A 3 20.85 21.13 -14.03
N LYS A 4 20.22 21.28 -15.20
CA LYS A 4 18.91 21.90 -15.26
C LYS A 4 17.86 20.91 -14.75
N PRO A 5 16.98 21.36 -13.86
CA PRO A 5 15.93 20.48 -13.35
C PRO A 5 14.96 20.07 -14.46
N MET A 6 14.73 18.74 -14.55
CA MET A 6 13.83 18.14 -15.53
C MET A 6 12.87 17.18 -14.83
N ILE A 7 11.64 17.14 -15.31
CA ILE A 7 10.61 16.17 -14.92
C ILE A 7 10.24 15.42 -16.19
N GLY A 8 10.58 14.13 -16.25
CA GLY A 8 10.55 13.38 -17.48
C GLY A 8 11.45 14.01 -18.54
N GLU A 9 10.90 14.27 -19.72
CA GLU A 9 11.61 14.93 -20.82
C GLU A 9 11.53 16.48 -20.80
N TYR A 10 10.84 17.04 -19.79
CA TYR A 10 10.51 18.46 -19.76
C TYR A 10 11.40 19.23 -18.76
N GLU A 11 12.10 20.27 -19.27
CA GLU A 11 12.84 21.22 -18.44
C GLU A 11 11.86 22.15 -17.72
N VAL A 12 11.92 22.19 -16.38
CA VAL A 12 11.06 23.05 -15.57
C VAL A 12 11.55 24.48 -15.61
N PRO A 13 10.79 25.42 -16.19
CA PRO A 13 11.25 26.81 -16.36
C PRO A 13 11.03 27.65 -15.11
N GLY A 14 11.85 28.68 -14.95
CA GLY A 14 11.65 29.74 -13.95
C GLY A 14 11.69 29.29 -12.49
N ILE A 15 12.41 28.19 -12.18
CA ILE A 15 12.54 27.68 -10.83
C ILE A 15 13.23 28.70 -9.94
N GLN A 16 12.63 28.97 -8.79
CA GLN A 16 13.18 29.82 -7.73
C GLN A 16 13.70 28.98 -6.55
N ARG A 17 13.03 27.87 -6.25
CA ARG A 17 13.38 27.00 -5.13
C ARG A 17 13.07 25.54 -5.43
N ILE A 18 13.99 24.67 -5.03
CA ILE A 18 13.76 23.23 -4.90
C ILE A 18 14.11 22.85 -3.47
N GLY A 19 13.21 22.17 -2.79
CA GLY A 19 13.41 21.68 -1.43
C GLY A 19 12.99 20.21 -1.33
N THR A 20 13.68 19.49 -0.46
CA THR A 20 13.32 18.11 -0.09
C THR A 20 12.77 18.10 1.32
N ILE A 21 11.82 17.24 1.56
CA ILE A 21 11.27 16.94 2.89
C ILE A 21 11.38 15.43 3.06
N GLU A 22 12.14 15.05 4.07
CA GLU A 22 12.33 13.68 4.49
C GLU A 22 11.71 13.52 5.88
N ASP A 23 10.81 12.59 6.06
CA ASP A 23 10.21 12.31 7.34
C ASP A 23 10.48 10.87 7.78
N ARG A 24 10.50 10.69 9.09
CA ARG A 24 10.70 9.39 9.72
C ARG A 24 9.47 9.06 10.56
N ARG A 25 8.93 7.88 10.33
CA ARG A 25 7.77 7.43 11.08
C ARG A 25 8.20 6.83 12.41
N VAL A 26 7.89 7.53 13.49
CA VAL A 26 8.17 7.09 14.84
C VAL A 26 6.86 6.97 15.61
N VAL A 27 6.61 5.82 16.22
CA VAL A 27 5.46 5.61 17.10
C VAL A 27 5.92 5.78 18.54
N GLU A 28 5.25 6.66 19.26
CA GLU A 28 5.43 6.86 20.69
C GLU A 28 4.53 5.92 21.49
N ILE A 29 5.13 5.16 22.40
CA ILE A 29 4.41 4.24 23.28
C ILE A 29 4.65 4.69 24.72
N PRO A 30 3.63 5.26 25.40
CA PRO A 30 3.76 5.66 26.79
C PRO A 30 3.84 4.41 27.68
N VAL A 31 4.89 4.32 28.50
CA VAL A 31 5.09 3.22 29.44
C VAL A 31 4.92 3.75 30.87
N PRO A 32 3.97 3.24 31.64
CA PRO A 32 3.78 3.67 33.03
C PRO A 32 5.07 3.45 33.87
N GLY A 33 5.49 4.51 34.59
CA GLY A 33 6.71 4.48 35.40
C GLY A 33 8.01 4.81 34.67
N LEU A 34 7.97 5.01 33.34
CA LEU A 34 9.10 5.50 32.59
C LEU A 34 9.06 7.04 32.52
N ALA A 35 10.20 7.69 32.75
CA ALA A 35 10.33 9.14 32.54
C ALA A 35 10.47 9.41 31.03
N GLY A 36 9.35 9.46 30.31
CA GLY A 36 9.27 9.61 28.86
C GLY A 36 8.54 8.45 28.19
N SER A 37 8.58 8.41 26.86
CA SER A 37 7.92 7.39 26.05
C SER A 37 8.97 6.47 25.39
N TYR A 38 8.60 5.23 25.16
CA TYR A 38 9.36 4.34 24.29
C TYR A 38 9.04 4.69 22.81
N HIS A 39 10.07 4.83 21.98
CA HIS A 39 9.92 5.17 20.58
C HIS A 39 10.22 3.95 19.72
N GLN A 40 9.25 3.56 18.90
CA GLN A 40 9.45 2.53 17.88
C GLN A 40 9.62 3.20 16.52
N ASP A 41 10.76 2.96 15.90
CA ASP A 41 11.05 3.44 14.55
C ASP A 41 10.41 2.50 13.52
N LEU A 42 9.55 3.05 12.66
CA LEU A 42 8.90 2.34 11.55
C LEU A 42 9.59 2.59 10.20
N GLY A 43 10.74 3.26 10.20
CA GLY A 43 11.50 3.60 9.00
C GLY A 43 11.19 4.97 8.42
N SER A 44 11.91 5.33 7.37
CA SER A 44 11.72 6.59 6.63
C SER A 44 10.52 6.50 5.69
N GLY A 45 9.79 7.59 5.56
CA GLY A 45 8.80 7.80 4.51
C GLY A 45 9.45 8.01 3.13
N ALA A 46 8.63 8.09 2.09
CA ALA A 46 9.10 8.52 0.77
C ALA A 46 9.55 9.97 0.82
N VAL A 47 10.66 10.29 0.14
CA VAL A 47 11.14 11.67 0.03
C VAL A 47 10.13 12.48 -0.77
N SER A 48 9.73 13.64 -0.22
CA SER A 48 8.90 14.62 -0.93
C SER A 48 9.77 15.76 -1.42
N LEU A 49 9.58 16.15 -2.69
CA LEU A 49 10.26 17.29 -3.29
C LEU A 49 9.23 18.38 -3.57
N ARG A 50 9.58 19.61 -3.25
CA ARG A 50 8.77 20.78 -3.58
C ARG A 50 9.55 21.72 -4.49
N ILE A 51 9.00 21.98 -5.66
CA ILE A 51 9.55 22.88 -6.66
C ILE A 51 8.64 24.10 -6.71
N GLU A 52 9.21 25.27 -6.53
CA GLU A 52 8.52 26.54 -6.63
C GLU A 52 9.19 27.40 -7.70
N GLY A 53 8.37 28.08 -8.51
CA GLY A 53 8.89 28.93 -9.55
C GLY A 53 7.90 29.98 -10.03
N THR A 54 8.35 30.78 -10.98
CA THR A 54 7.54 31.80 -11.64
C THR A 54 7.68 31.70 -13.15
N LEU A 55 6.58 31.96 -13.84
CA LEU A 55 6.48 32.01 -15.28
C LEU A 55 6.02 33.41 -15.69
N ALA A 56 6.55 33.92 -16.79
CA ALA A 56 6.13 35.16 -17.39
C ALA A 56 5.64 34.87 -18.82
N GLY A 57 4.47 35.37 -19.15
CA GLY A 57 3.82 35.22 -20.44
C GLY A 57 2.83 34.06 -20.52
N ASP A 58 1.75 34.27 -21.27
CA ASP A 58 0.65 33.32 -21.40
C ASP A 58 1.07 32.05 -22.13
N ASP A 59 1.82 32.16 -23.23
CA ASP A 59 2.26 31.01 -24.02
C ASP A 59 3.15 30.05 -23.20
N ALA A 60 4.10 30.62 -22.43
CA ALA A 60 4.98 29.84 -21.57
C ALA A 60 4.21 29.17 -20.44
N ARG A 61 3.19 29.84 -19.89
CA ARG A 61 2.29 29.29 -18.89
C ARG A 61 1.49 28.12 -19.44
N ASP A 62 0.84 28.30 -20.60
CA ASP A 62 -0.08 27.32 -21.16
C ASP A 62 0.68 26.07 -21.61
N ASP A 63 1.87 26.21 -22.22
CA ASP A 63 2.74 25.07 -22.57
C ASP A 63 3.19 24.31 -21.32
N PHE A 64 3.63 25.03 -20.27
CA PHE A 64 4.04 24.42 -19.01
C PHE A 64 2.87 23.70 -18.33
N LEU A 65 1.72 24.38 -18.15
CA LEU A 65 0.55 23.81 -17.47
C LEU A 65 -0.02 22.63 -18.22
N GLY A 66 -0.05 22.67 -19.57
CA GLY A 66 -0.49 21.55 -20.39
C GLY A 66 0.35 20.31 -20.07
N LYS A 67 1.67 20.40 -20.22
CA LYS A 67 2.59 19.28 -20.00
C LYS A 67 2.57 18.75 -18.56
N VAL A 68 2.58 19.63 -17.57
CA VAL A 68 2.57 19.20 -16.17
C VAL A 68 1.21 18.59 -15.77
N ARG A 69 0.10 19.12 -16.28
CA ARG A 69 -1.22 18.52 -16.05
C ARG A 69 -1.38 17.16 -16.71
N ASP A 70 -0.84 16.99 -17.89
CA ASP A 70 -0.87 15.69 -18.57
C ASP A 70 -0.12 14.64 -17.75
N MET A 71 1.08 14.97 -17.24
CA MET A 71 1.83 14.09 -16.33
C MET A 71 1.07 13.84 -15.01
N TYR A 72 0.47 14.89 -14.44
CA TYR A 72 -0.31 14.76 -13.20
C TYR A 72 -1.53 13.87 -13.37
N ASN A 73 -2.26 14.01 -14.50
CA ASN A 73 -3.46 13.23 -14.79
C ASN A 73 -3.13 11.78 -15.19
N ALA A 74 -1.97 11.54 -15.81
CA ALA A 74 -1.50 10.19 -16.14
C ALA A 74 -1.21 9.40 -14.86
N GLY A 75 -0.66 10.05 -13.81
CA GLY A 75 -0.34 9.40 -12.55
C GLY A 75 0.81 8.39 -12.66
N ASP A 76 1.54 8.41 -13.75
CA ASP A 76 2.66 7.52 -13.98
C ASP A 76 3.95 8.07 -13.33
N PRO A 77 4.83 7.19 -12.83
CA PRO A 77 6.14 7.60 -12.36
C PRO A 77 6.99 8.18 -13.49
N VAL A 78 7.56 9.36 -13.26
CA VAL A 78 8.42 10.05 -14.21
C VAL A 78 9.83 10.19 -13.65
N ASP A 79 10.83 10.24 -14.54
CA ASP A 79 12.22 10.46 -14.14
C ASP A 79 12.40 11.90 -13.68
N PHE A 80 13.16 12.09 -12.61
CA PHE A 80 13.49 13.40 -12.09
C PHE A 80 14.99 13.62 -12.08
N VAL A 81 15.43 14.71 -12.70
CA VAL A 81 16.84 15.07 -12.79
C VAL A 81 17.05 16.49 -12.25
N ALA A 82 17.85 16.63 -11.23
CA ALA A 82 18.29 17.94 -10.69
C ALA A 82 19.57 17.76 -9.89
N ASP A 83 20.30 18.84 -9.62
CA ASP A 83 21.51 18.77 -8.78
C ASP A 83 21.24 18.19 -7.38
N ILE A 84 20.05 18.41 -6.84
CA ILE A 84 19.65 17.91 -5.51
C ILE A 84 19.46 16.38 -5.49
N VAL A 85 19.21 15.74 -6.63
CA VAL A 85 19.05 14.28 -6.75
C VAL A 85 20.31 13.54 -6.31
N ASN A 86 21.48 14.09 -6.57
CA ASN A 86 22.76 13.49 -6.16
C ASN A 86 22.87 13.35 -4.64
N ALA A 87 22.18 14.19 -3.88
CA ALA A 87 22.17 14.15 -2.42
C ALA A 87 21.03 13.26 -1.85
N THR A 88 19.94 13.08 -2.60
CA THR A 88 18.71 12.41 -2.12
C THR A 88 18.46 11.06 -2.77
N HIS A 89 19.21 10.71 -3.82
CA HIS A 89 19.01 9.46 -4.60
C HIS A 89 17.58 9.24 -5.13
N VAL A 90 16.88 10.34 -5.43
CA VAL A 90 15.50 10.28 -5.97
C VAL A 90 15.57 10.26 -7.48
N GLU A 91 15.35 9.13 -8.09
CA GLU A 91 15.39 8.94 -9.55
C GLU A 91 14.00 9.04 -10.19
N LYS A 92 13.00 8.37 -9.59
CA LYS A 92 11.62 8.36 -10.08
C LYS A 92 10.70 9.06 -9.11
N VAL A 93 9.80 9.86 -9.64
CA VAL A 93 8.84 10.64 -8.85
C VAL A 93 7.44 10.55 -9.41
N LEU A 94 6.46 10.71 -8.51
CA LEU A 94 5.05 10.92 -8.85
C LEU A 94 4.68 12.37 -8.56
N LEU A 95 3.93 12.99 -9.43
CA LEU A 95 3.36 14.31 -9.18
C LEU A 95 2.15 14.13 -8.24
N THR A 96 2.26 14.68 -7.03
CA THR A 96 1.19 14.56 -6.01
C THR A 96 0.36 15.82 -5.87
N ASP A 97 0.93 17.00 -6.17
CA ASP A 97 0.21 18.26 -6.08
C ASP A 97 0.75 19.27 -7.11
N LEU A 98 -0.17 20.07 -7.65
CA LEU A 98 0.12 21.15 -8.58
C LEU A 98 -0.71 22.37 -8.21
N ALA A 99 -0.06 23.40 -7.72
CA ALA A 99 -0.67 24.68 -7.42
C ALA A 99 -0.17 25.74 -8.39
N VAL A 100 -1.08 26.55 -8.93
CA VAL A 100 -0.76 27.69 -9.80
C VAL A 100 -1.55 28.89 -9.30
N ALA A 101 -0.88 30.02 -9.18
CA ALA A 101 -1.46 31.28 -8.75
C ALA A 101 -1.00 32.43 -9.65
N GLU A 102 -1.93 33.28 -10.02
CA GLU A 102 -1.65 34.56 -10.69
C GLU A 102 -1.18 35.60 -9.67
N VAL A 103 -0.18 36.39 -10.03
CA VAL A 103 0.36 37.43 -9.15
C VAL A 103 -0.38 38.73 -9.40
N ALA A 104 -1.23 39.14 -8.45
CA ALA A 104 -1.93 40.42 -8.54
C ALA A 104 -0.97 41.59 -8.64
N GLY A 105 -1.20 42.48 -9.60
CA GLY A 105 -0.37 43.68 -9.83
C GLY A 105 0.85 43.47 -10.72
N SER A 106 1.10 42.26 -11.21
CA SER A 106 2.13 41.98 -12.20
C SER A 106 1.46 41.32 -13.40
N ALA A 107 1.35 42.02 -14.50
CA ALA A 107 0.76 41.47 -15.72
C ALA A 107 1.57 40.26 -16.15
N ASP A 108 0.88 39.21 -16.58
CA ASP A 108 1.44 38.00 -17.18
C ASP A 108 2.44 37.22 -16.29
N THR A 109 2.36 37.39 -14.95
CA THR A 109 3.24 36.67 -14.02
C THR A 109 2.45 35.64 -13.22
N PHE A 110 2.86 34.39 -13.32
CA PHE A 110 2.26 33.26 -12.63
C PHE A 110 3.29 32.58 -11.70
N ARG A 111 2.84 32.22 -10.51
CA ARG A 111 3.62 31.37 -9.60
C ARG A 111 3.09 29.95 -9.67
N TYR A 112 3.99 28.99 -9.64
CA TYR A 112 3.63 27.60 -9.54
C TYR A 112 4.36 26.94 -8.38
N ALA A 113 3.73 25.91 -7.83
CA ALA A 113 4.33 25.00 -6.88
C ALA A 113 3.94 23.56 -7.27
N ILE A 114 4.93 22.71 -7.41
CA ILE A 114 4.78 21.29 -7.73
C ILE A 114 5.30 20.50 -6.54
N VAL A 115 4.52 19.53 -6.09
CA VAL A 115 4.96 18.55 -5.09
C VAL A 115 5.13 17.20 -5.76
N LEU A 116 6.30 16.63 -5.58
CA LEU A 116 6.68 15.33 -6.11
C LEU A 116 6.92 14.39 -4.93
N ALA A 117 6.49 13.16 -5.03
CA ALA A 117 6.81 12.10 -4.08
C ALA A 117 7.72 11.08 -4.74
N GLN A 118 8.75 10.65 -4.03
CA GLN A 118 9.63 9.58 -4.50
C GLN A 118 8.80 8.32 -4.78
N HIS A 119 8.95 7.77 -5.98
CA HIS A 119 8.39 6.49 -6.34
C HIS A 119 9.44 5.39 -6.14
N VAL A 120 9.10 4.41 -5.34
CA VAL A 120 9.92 3.21 -5.14
C VAL A 120 9.19 2.05 -5.78
N GLU A 121 9.83 1.39 -6.73
CA GLU A 121 9.24 0.18 -7.32
C GLU A 121 9.05 -0.89 -6.24
N PRO A 122 7.88 -1.52 -6.17
CA PRO A 122 7.68 -2.62 -5.24
C PRO A 122 8.68 -3.73 -5.54
N PRO A 123 9.22 -4.42 -4.51
CA PRO A 123 10.10 -5.54 -4.75
C PRO A 123 9.37 -6.58 -5.62
N PRO A 124 10.08 -7.27 -6.51
CA PRO A 124 9.48 -8.33 -7.30
C PRO A 124 8.81 -9.34 -6.36
N PRO A 125 7.67 -9.91 -6.74
CA PRO A 125 7.01 -10.92 -5.94
C PRO A 125 7.99 -12.02 -5.62
N SER A 126 8.06 -12.44 -4.36
CA SER A 126 8.94 -13.51 -3.95
C SER A 126 8.66 -14.74 -4.81
N PRO A 127 9.69 -15.46 -5.29
CA PRO A 127 9.49 -16.70 -6.03
C PRO A 127 8.66 -17.65 -5.17
N GLY A 128 7.42 -17.91 -5.56
CA GLY A 128 6.42 -18.67 -4.78
C GLY A 128 5.20 -17.87 -4.30
N ALA A 129 5.18 -16.54 -4.45
CA ALA A 129 3.98 -15.76 -4.12
C ALA A 129 2.81 -16.02 -5.13
N ASP A 130 3.12 -16.50 -6.32
CA ASP A 130 2.13 -16.98 -7.32
C ASP A 130 1.62 -18.40 -7.06
N GLN A 131 2.22 -19.11 -6.10
CA GLN A 131 1.52 -20.22 -5.50
C GLN A 131 0.46 -19.61 -4.60
N GLY A 132 -0.61 -19.11 -5.21
CA GLY A 132 -1.86 -18.86 -4.54
C GLY A 132 -2.06 -20.02 -3.59
N PHE A 133 -2.59 -19.79 -2.39
CA PHE A 133 -2.94 -20.85 -1.42
C PHE A 133 -3.51 -22.06 -2.19
N GLY A 134 -2.59 -22.72 -2.89
CA GLY A 134 -2.84 -23.94 -3.61
C GLY A 134 -3.30 -24.91 -2.58
N ASP A 135 -4.33 -25.59 -2.89
CA ASP A 135 -5.07 -26.56 -2.13
C ASP A 135 -4.57 -26.71 -0.68
N LEU A 136 -5.39 -26.27 0.29
CA LEU A 136 -5.07 -26.40 1.73
C LEU A 136 -4.66 -27.84 2.12
N GLY A 137 -4.87 -28.78 1.22
CA GLY A 137 -4.37 -30.16 1.29
C GLY A 137 -2.85 -30.24 1.26
N ASP A 138 -2.17 -29.47 0.42
CA ASP A 138 -0.70 -29.50 0.30
C ASP A 138 -0.02 -28.87 1.52
N VAL A 139 -0.61 -27.81 2.07
CA VAL A 139 -0.09 -27.17 3.30
C VAL A 139 -0.26 -28.13 4.50
N ASN A 140 -1.39 -28.81 4.59
CA ASN A 140 -1.61 -29.83 5.62
C ASN A 140 -0.67 -31.03 5.48
N ALA A 141 -0.36 -31.43 4.24
CA ALA A 141 0.61 -32.52 3.99
C ALA A 141 2.03 -32.10 4.38
N ALA A 142 2.42 -30.85 4.08
CA ALA A 142 3.73 -30.31 4.45
C ALA A 142 3.87 -30.20 5.99
N ILE A 143 2.86 -29.67 6.69
CA ILE A 143 2.85 -29.57 8.15
C ILE A 143 2.89 -30.96 8.80
N ALA A 144 2.15 -31.93 8.23
CA ALA A 144 2.17 -33.30 8.72
C ALA A 144 3.52 -33.98 8.53
N ALA A 145 4.20 -33.72 7.41
CA ALA A 145 5.54 -34.25 7.10
C ALA A 145 6.62 -33.65 8.03
N GLU A 146 6.59 -32.34 8.26
CA GLU A 146 7.51 -31.68 9.19
C GLU A 146 7.24 -32.07 10.64
N GLY A 147 5.97 -32.21 11.03
CA GLY A 147 5.57 -32.71 12.36
C GLY A 147 6.04 -34.13 12.62
N ALA A 148 5.98 -35.00 11.61
CA ALA A 148 6.50 -36.38 11.69
C ALA A 148 8.03 -36.40 11.77
N ALA A 149 8.73 -35.54 11.02
CA ALA A 149 10.18 -35.40 11.09
C ALA A 149 10.67 -34.90 12.45
N LEU A 150 9.96 -33.91 13.03
CA LEU A 150 10.26 -33.37 14.34
C LEU A 150 10.02 -34.40 15.47
N ALA A 151 8.93 -35.15 15.39
CA ALA A 151 8.60 -36.23 16.32
C ALA A 151 9.65 -37.37 16.27
N GLY A 152 10.14 -37.69 15.08
CA GLY A 152 11.25 -38.63 14.89
C GLY A 152 12.59 -38.15 15.45
N ALA A 153 12.89 -36.85 15.28
CA ALA A 153 14.11 -36.23 15.81
C ALA A 153 14.12 -36.12 17.34
N MET A 154 12.95 -35.94 17.96
CA MET A 154 12.80 -35.83 19.41
C MET A 154 12.61 -37.19 20.12
N ASN A 155 12.59 -38.29 19.37
CA ASN A 155 12.40 -39.65 19.87
C ASN A 155 11.18 -39.79 20.82
N VAL A 156 10.07 -39.09 20.47
CA VAL A 156 8.82 -39.11 21.23
C VAL A 156 7.77 -39.90 20.45
N PRO A 157 7.68 -41.21 20.62
CA PRO A 157 6.83 -42.08 19.78
C PRO A 157 5.33 -41.85 19.94
N ASP A 158 4.86 -41.22 21.01
CA ASP A 158 3.44 -41.19 21.36
C ASP A 158 2.77 -39.81 21.37
N LEU A 159 3.50 -38.74 21.01
CA LEU A 159 2.91 -37.38 21.07
C LEU A 159 1.89 -37.14 19.96
N ILE A 160 2.03 -37.84 18.82
CA ILE A 160 1.11 -37.73 17.66
C ILE A 160 -0.23 -38.41 17.95
N GLY A 161 -0.24 -39.46 18.80
CA GLY A 161 -1.46 -40.11 19.23
C GLY A 161 -2.28 -39.35 20.29
N ALA A 162 -1.61 -38.41 20.99
CA ALA A 162 -2.22 -37.60 22.03
C ALA A 162 -2.76 -36.25 21.56
N LEU A 163 -2.43 -35.82 20.33
CA LEU A 163 -3.04 -34.63 19.76
C LEU A 163 -4.51 -34.92 19.43
N PRO A 164 -5.44 -34.13 19.94
CA PRO A 164 -6.84 -34.28 19.54
C PRO A 164 -6.89 -34.16 18.02
N ASN A 165 -7.55 -35.09 17.41
CA ASN A 165 -7.66 -35.30 15.97
C ASN A 165 -7.93 -34.00 15.20
N LEU A 166 -6.85 -33.32 14.83
CA LEU A 166 -6.85 -32.09 14.03
C LEU A 166 -7.16 -32.35 12.54
N LYS A 167 -7.47 -33.63 12.22
CA LYS A 167 -7.67 -34.07 10.83
C LYS A 167 -8.87 -33.43 10.13
N ASP A 168 -9.84 -32.93 10.87
CA ASP A 168 -11.01 -32.25 10.27
C ASP A 168 -11.67 -31.35 11.31
N PRO A 169 -11.51 -30.02 11.26
CA PRO A 169 -12.24 -29.11 12.13
C PRO A 169 -13.73 -28.98 11.73
N THR A 170 -14.14 -29.63 10.66
CA THR A 170 -15.48 -29.49 10.11
C THR A 170 -16.57 -30.39 10.75
N PRO A 171 -16.30 -31.52 11.47
CA PRO A 171 -17.36 -32.31 12.06
C PRO A 171 -18.32 -31.52 12.97
N PRO A 172 -17.84 -30.66 13.89
CA PRO A 172 -18.76 -29.87 14.71
C PRO A 172 -19.53 -28.83 13.87
N LEU A 173 -18.96 -28.32 12.78
CA LEU A 173 -19.64 -27.39 11.89
C LEU A 173 -20.68 -28.08 11.01
N ARG A 174 -20.42 -29.29 10.56
CA ARG A 174 -21.45 -30.12 9.83
C ARG A 174 -22.65 -30.40 10.69
N GLY A 175 -22.45 -30.78 11.94
CA GLY A 175 -23.56 -31.01 12.86
C GLY A 175 -24.43 -29.78 13.10
N THR A 176 -23.82 -28.58 13.17
CA THR A 176 -24.59 -27.35 13.29
C THR A 176 -25.30 -26.96 11.98
N LEU A 177 -24.68 -27.20 10.84
CA LEU A 177 -25.27 -26.97 9.51
C LEU A 177 -26.46 -27.90 9.27
N ASP A 178 -26.34 -29.17 9.58
CA ASP A 178 -27.46 -30.14 9.49
C ASP A 178 -28.62 -29.78 10.43
N GLY A 179 -28.31 -29.27 11.62
CA GLY A 179 -29.29 -28.73 12.56
C GLY A 179 -30.05 -27.52 12.01
N VAL A 180 -29.35 -26.58 11.40
CA VAL A 180 -29.93 -25.39 10.76
C VAL A 180 -30.77 -25.79 9.54
N GLN A 181 -30.30 -26.70 8.73
CA GLN A 181 -31.02 -27.19 7.54
C GLN A 181 -32.29 -27.92 7.91
N SER A 182 -32.28 -28.72 8.98
CA SER A 182 -33.47 -29.39 9.54
C SER A 182 -34.46 -28.39 10.12
N ALA A 183 -33.98 -27.33 10.79
CA ALA A 183 -34.86 -26.28 11.32
C ALA A 183 -35.53 -25.47 10.21
N VAL A 184 -34.77 -25.11 9.13
CA VAL A 184 -35.32 -24.42 7.96
C VAL A 184 -36.35 -25.33 7.22
N GLY A 185 -36.09 -26.63 7.09
CA GLY A 185 -37.01 -27.56 6.53
C GLY A 185 -38.34 -27.68 7.34
N GLY A 186 -38.23 -27.63 8.67
CA GLY A 186 -39.40 -27.58 9.57
C GLY A 186 -40.24 -26.32 9.41
N LEU A 187 -39.59 -25.15 9.23
CA LEU A 187 -40.28 -23.88 8.98
C LEU A 187 -41.02 -23.86 7.64
N SER A 188 -40.45 -24.45 6.61
CA SER A 188 -41.06 -24.61 5.30
C SER A 188 -42.32 -25.48 5.36
N ALA A 189 -42.32 -26.57 6.13
CA ALA A 189 -43.47 -27.43 6.35
C ALA A 189 -44.60 -26.75 7.13
N ILE A 190 -44.24 -25.87 8.10
CA ILE A 190 -45.21 -25.06 8.84
C ILE A 190 -45.84 -24.00 7.93
N GLY A 191 -45.02 -23.36 7.06
CA GLY A 191 -45.52 -22.41 6.06
C GLY A 191 -46.51 -23.02 5.07
N GLY A 192 -46.29 -24.27 4.66
CA GLY A 192 -47.23 -25.02 3.83
C GLY A 192 -48.58 -25.28 4.53
N LYS A 193 -48.53 -25.71 5.79
CA LYS A 193 -49.76 -25.94 6.58
C LYS A 193 -50.55 -24.66 6.87
N LEU A 194 -49.85 -23.53 7.07
CA LEU A 194 -50.47 -22.21 7.24
C LEU A 194 -51.18 -21.76 5.95
N LYS A 195 -50.59 -22.02 4.80
CA LYS A 195 -51.19 -21.70 3.51
C LYS A 195 -52.47 -22.49 3.26
N ASP A 196 -52.48 -23.77 3.64
CA ASP A 196 -53.68 -24.64 3.53
C ASP A 196 -54.79 -24.27 4.52
N LEU A 197 -54.46 -23.53 5.59
CA LEU A 197 -55.43 -23.11 6.63
C LEU A 197 -56.06 -21.76 6.34
N PHE A 198 -55.41 -20.90 5.57
CA PHE A 198 -55.83 -19.53 5.29
C PHE A 198 -56.00 -19.24 3.79
N GLY A 199 -55.84 -20.23 2.92
CA GLY A 199 -55.95 -20.12 1.45
C GLY A 199 -57.31 -20.39 0.84
#